data_b55847eaf6994003ba13b24820dca033
#
_entry.id   b55847eaf6994003ba13b24820dca033
#
_cell.length_a   1.000
_cell.length_b   1.000
_cell.length_c   1.000
_cell.angle_alpha   90.00
_cell.angle_beta   90.00
_cell.angle_gamma   90.00
#
_symmetry.space_group_name_H-M   'P 1'
#
loop_
_entity.id
_entity.type
_entity.pdbx_description
1 polymer ?
#
loop_
_entity_poly.entity_id
_entity_poly.type
_entity_poly.pdbx_seq_one_letter_code
_entity_poly.pdbx_strand_id
1 'polypeptide(L)'
;MENKNKQLGLVSRPPVIVVLGHIDHGKTTLLDYIRKTKIAEEESGGITQHIGAYEIEVVEKGKEKKGETLHSTQDDFSTVSRKITFIDTPGHEAFAKMRSRGAKVADIAILVVAADEGVKLQTKESLKIIQEAGIPFIVAITKIDKPTANLEKVKNELTEAGVLLEKRGGNVPWVGVSSKTGQGIDELLELIILLAEMQDLKANPNNPALGIVIESRLDRFRGNTATLIITNGILRLKDDIIAGKVKGKVKILENFQGKAIKEATFSAPVRVVGFENLAPVGEAFFAGKTEIEIVKPVIKSQKIVKELGKKDSEIRIPLIIKSDTFGSSEALEEIIEQLGKENGWAFLILKNEVGDISESDFKIIPSEKTLIIGFRVKKKPEVNNLLLANKNLVLVEGNLIYEIKDKLEEIVKQKFIEKPTEEILGKIEVLAIFNPIKGNQLIGGKVLEGKIQNKNNFYLMRAETKISQGKVINLQKNRAEVLEAKEGEDCGLLVSGAKRQIEKGDLLVFFKKI
;
A
#
# COMPACT_ATOMS: atom_id res chain seq x y z
N MET A 1 30.30 -14.77 31.70
CA MET A 1 29.83 -13.92 30.58
C MET A 1 29.96 -12.42 30.88
N GLU A 2 29.67 -11.93 32.08
CA GLU A 2 29.77 -10.50 32.42
C GLU A 2 31.16 -9.86 32.21
N ASN A 3 32.24 -10.58 32.47
CA ASN A 3 33.60 -10.04 32.29
C ASN A 3 34.01 -9.85 30.80
N LYS A 4 33.48 -10.66 29.87
CA LYS A 4 33.74 -10.49 28.45
C LYS A 4 32.98 -9.28 27.86
N ASN A 5 31.80 -9.01 28.39
CA ASN A 5 30.95 -7.90 27.94
C ASN A 5 31.51 -6.53 28.38
N LYS A 6 32.11 -6.44 29.56
CA LYS A 6 32.82 -5.23 30.04
C LYS A 6 34.06 -4.89 29.20
N GLN A 7 34.78 -5.88 28.67
CA GLN A 7 35.90 -5.64 27.74
C GLN A 7 35.46 -5.13 26.35
N LEU A 8 34.23 -5.42 25.93
CA LEU A 8 33.70 -5.00 24.64
C LEU A 8 32.89 -3.69 24.69
N GLY A 9 32.69 -3.09 25.88
CA GLY A 9 31.87 -1.89 26.04
C GLY A 9 30.39 -2.10 25.75
N LEU A 10 29.89 -3.34 25.81
CA LEU A 10 28.48 -3.67 25.54
C LEU A 10 27.61 -3.36 26.76
N VAL A 11 26.52 -2.66 26.54
CA VAL A 11 25.49 -2.37 27.53
C VAL A 11 24.14 -2.91 27.08
N SER A 12 23.26 -3.20 28.04
CA SER A 12 21.87 -3.56 27.71
C SER A 12 21.15 -2.40 27.02
N ARG A 13 20.34 -2.70 26.01
CA ARG A 13 19.52 -1.71 25.30
C ARG A 13 18.03 -1.97 25.44
N PRO A 14 17.20 -0.94 25.35
CA PRO A 14 15.75 -1.08 25.28
C PRO A 14 15.33 -1.96 24.11
N PRO A 15 14.23 -2.73 24.25
CA PRO A 15 13.66 -3.48 23.14
C PRO A 15 12.93 -2.55 22.15
N VAL A 16 12.97 -2.93 20.89
CA VAL A 16 12.16 -2.35 19.82
C VAL A 16 11.03 -3.33 19.50
N ILE A 17 9.80 -2.88 19.63
CA ILE A 17 8.58 -3.69 19.51
C ILE A 17 7.80 -3.27 18.27
N VAL A 18 7.44 -4.19 17.39
CA VAL A 18 6.51 -3.93 16.30
C VAL A 18 5.11 -4.44 16.64
N VAL A 19 4.08 -3.65 16.32
CA VAL A 19 2.68 -4.03 16.54
C VAL A 19 2.03 -4.36 15.19
N LEU A 20 1.58 -5.60 15.06
CA LEU A 20 1.05 -6.17 13.83
C LEU A 20 -0.35 -6.77 14.07
N GLY A 21 -1.18 -6.85 13.03
CA GLY A 21 -2.52 -7.41 13.10
C GLY A 21 -3.49 -6.77 12.12
N HIS A 22 -4.71 -7.27 12.09
CA HIS A 22 -5.76 -6.81 11.18
C HIS A 22 -6.18 -5.36 11.42
N ILE A 23 -6.79 -4.72 10.41
CA ILE A 23 -7.46 -3.42 10.55
C ILE A 23 -8.53 -3.56 11.64
N ASP A 24 -8.80 -2.49 12.38
CA ASP A 24 -9.82 -2.42 13.43
C ASP A 24 -9.67 -3.41 14.59
N HIS A 25 -8.60 -4.19 14.65
CA HIS A 25 -8.29 -5.03 15.80
C HIS A 25 -7.76 -4.25 17.02
N GLY A 26 -7.67 -2.92 16.93
CA GLY A 26 -7.33 -2.05 18.04
C GLY A 26 -5.84 -1.85 18.30
N LYS A 27 -4.98 -2.00 17.28
CA LYS A 27 -3.52 -1.75 17.39
C LYS A 27 -3.22 -0.34 17.89
N THR A 28 -3.66 0.69 17.15
CA THR A 28 -3.43 2.10 17.48
C THR A 28 -4.11 2.48 18.79
N THR A 29 -5.32 1.98 19.06
CA THR A 29 -6.03 2.21 20.33
C THR A 29 -5.27 1.62 21.53
N LEU A 30 -4.66 0.43 21.36
CA LEU A 30 -3.81 -0.19 22.38
C LEU A 30 -2.59 0.69 22.65
N LEU A 31 -1.93 1.15 21.59
CA LEU A 31 -0.77 2.00 21.68
C LEU A 31 -1.09 3.39 22.23
N ASP A 32 -2.25 3.96 21.91
CA ASP A 32 -2.71 5.22 22.49
C ASP A 32 -2.96 5.13 23.98
N TYR A 33 -3.55 4.03 24.44
CA TYR A 33 -3.69 3.78 25.88
C TYR A 33 -2.33 3.73 26.58
N ILE A 34 -1.38 2.99 26.00
CA ILE A 34 -0.01 2.86 26.56
C ILE A 34 0.70 4.23 26.58
N ARG A 35 0.55 5.04 25.54
CA ARG A 35 1.15 6.38 25.42
C ARG A 35 0.41 7.46 26.20
N LYS A 36 -0.81 7.23 26.60
CA LYS A 36 -1.76 8.23 27.11
C LYS A 36 -2.03 9.35 26.08
N THR A 37 -2.22 8.97 24.83
CA THR A 37 -2.51 9.85 23.68
C THR A 37 -3.83 9.47 23.00
N LYS A 38 -4.23 10.23 21.97
CA LYS A 38 -5.47 10.02 21.21
C LYS A 38 -5.22 10.08 19.70
N ILE A 39 -4.10 9.54 19.24
CA ILE A 39 -3.71 9.63 17.82
C ILE A 39 -4.74 8.93 16.91
N ALA A 40 -5.32 7.81 17.33
CA ALA A 40 -6.36 7.14 16.58
C ALA A 40 -7.59 8.02 16.28
N GLU A 41 -7.91 8.97 17.17
CA GLU A 41 -9.02 9.92 16.96
C GLU A 41 -8.61 11.07 16.01
N GLU A 42 -7.33 11.39 15.91
CA GLU A 42 -6.80 12.49 15.10
C GLU A 42 -6.47 12.08 13.66
N GLU A 43 -6.24 10.80 13.40
CA GLU A 43 -5.94 10.29 12.07
C GLU A 43 -7.17 10.27 11.15
N SER A 44 -6.97 10.61 9.87
CA SER A 44 -8.04 10.59 8.86
C SER A 44 -8.66 9.19 8.76
N GLY A 45 -9.97 9.09 9.02
CA GLY A 45 -10.70 7.82 9.00
C GLY A 45 -10.45 6.92 10.21
N GLY A 46 -9.75 7.39 11.26
CA GLY A 46 -9.45 6.61 12.47
C GLY A 46 -8.51 5.42 12.24
N ILE A 47 -7.76 5.42 11.13
CA ILE A 47 -6.84 4.33 10.76
C ILE A 47 -5.41 4.85 10.58
N THR A 48 -4.44 4.09 11.05
CA THR A 48 -3.02 4.38 10.86
C THR A 48 -2.61 4.13 9.40
N GLN A 49 -2.02 5.13 8.76
CA GLN A 49 -1.54 5.07 7.38
C GLN A 49 -0.04 5.38 7.24
N HIS A 50 0.62 5.76 8.32
CA HIS A 50 2.06 5.99 8.41
C HIS A 50 2.71 5.03 9.41
N ILE A 51 3.99 4.78 9.23
CA ILE A 51 4.78 4.14 10.29
C ILE A 51 5.03 5.18 11.40
N GLY A 52 4.56 4.91 12.60
CA GLY A 52 4.88 5.65 13.81
C GLY A 52 5.94 4.93 14.64
N ALA A 53 6.87 5.66 15.23
CA ALA A 53 7.77 5.10 16.22
C ALA A 53 7.88 6.04 17.43
N TYR A 54 7.79 5.48 18.63
CA TYR A 54 7.82 6.25 19.87
C TYR A 54 8.39 5.42 21.01
N GLU A 55 8.93 6.10 22.02
CA GLU A 55 9.51 5.54 23.20
C GLU A 55 8.60 5.78 24.41
N ILE A 56 8.40 4.77 25.23
CA ILE A 56 7.75 4.89 26.53
C ILE A 56 8.71 4.51 27.64
N GLU A 57 8.40 4.96 28.85
CA GLU A 57 9.09 4.62 30.06
C GLU A 57 8.16 3.84 30.99
N VAL A 58 8.52 2.61 31.30
CA VAL A 58 7.75 1.72 32.18
C VAL A 58 8.49 1.67 33.53
N VAL A 59 7.75 1.99 34.57
CA VAL A 59 8.26 1.93 35.95
C VAL A 59 7.90 0.58 36.55
N GLU A 60 8.91 -0.28 36.78
CA GLU A 60 8.71 -1.53 37.53
C GLU A 60 8.54 -1.21 39.02
N LYS A 61 7.40 -1.59 39.57
CA LYS A 61 7.25 -1.64 41.02
C LYS A 61 8.11 -2.77 41.54
N GLY A 62 9.18 -2.45 42.26
CA GLY A 62 10.11 -3.45 42.83
C GLY A 62 9.33 -4.57 43.53
N LYS A 63 9.57 -5.81 43.14
CA LYS A 63 9.08 -6.98 43.87
C LYS A 63 9.74 -6.96 45.24
N GLU A 64 8.94 -6.93 46.32
CA GLU A 64 9.43 -7.19 47.66
C GLU A 64 10.29 -8.46 47.66
N LYS A 65 11.58 -8.34 47.90
CA LYS A 65 12.42 -9.49 48.27
C LYS A 65 11.92 -10.03 49.58
N LYS A 66 11.05 -11.02 49.57
CA LYS A 66 10.71 -11.82 50.75
C LYS A 66 11.98 -12.55 51.22
N GLY A 67 12.52 -12.11 52.28
CA GLY A 67 13.47 -12.87 53.08
C GLY A 67 14.87 -12.25 53.22
N GLU A 68 14.97 -11.19 54.03
CA GLU A 68 16.12 -10.98 54.92
C GLU A 68 15.76 -9.84 55.86
N THR A 69 15.51 -10.19 57.14
CA THR A 69 15.37 -9.26 58.26
C THR A 69 16.68 -8.56 58.52
N LEU A 70 16.82 -7.31 58.14
CA LEU A 70 17.78 -6.39 58.73
C LEU A 70 17.18 -4.99 58.77
N HIS A 71 17.12 -4.47 59.98
CA HIS A 71 16.72 -3.11 60.33
C HIS A 71 17.56 -2.08 59.54
N SER A 72 16.95 -1.37 58.63
CA SER A 72 17.39 -0.02 58.25
C SER A 72 16.19 0.79 57.80
N THR A 73 16.03 1.90 58.46
CA THR A 73 15.06 2.96 58.25
C THR A 73 15.27 3.61 56.88
N GLN A 74 14.14 3.92 56.25
CA GLN A 74 13.92 4.71 55.05
C GLN A 74 13.84 3.95 53.72
N ASP A 75 12.65 4.10 53.12
CA ASP A 75 12.16 3.56 51.85
C ASP A 75 13.08 3.88 50.66
N ASP A 76 14.01 2.99 50.34
CA ASP A 76 14.65 2.95 49.02
C ASP A 76 13.95 1.91 48.14
N PHE A 77 12.70 2.25 47.72
CA PHE A 77 12.13 1.62 46.53
C PHE A 77 12.95 2.09 45.34
N SER A 78 13.99 1.37 44.97
CA SER A 78 14.66 1.61 43.69
C SER A 78 13.70 1.23 42.56
N THR A 79 12.89 2.20 42.13
CA THR A 79 12.07 2.10 40.94
C THR A 79 12.99 2.00 39.73
N VAL A 80 13.06 0.82 39.12
CA VAL A 80 13.83 0.64 37.89
C VAL A 80 12.93 1.10 36.73
N SER A 81 13.30 2.20 36.10
CA SER A 81 12.64 2.67 34.90
C SER A 81 13.25 1.99 33.69
N ARG A 82 12.41 1.39 32.84
CA ARG A 82 12.81 0.73 31.58
C ARG A 82 12.15 1.40 30.38
N LYS A 83 12.95 1.64 29.36
CA LYS A 83 12.47 2.19 28.10
C LYS A 83 12.06 1.07 27.16
N ILE A 84 11.00 1.29 26.40
CA ILE A 84 10.51 0.41 25.34
C ILE A 84 10.20 1.28 24.13
N THR A 85 10.68 0.90 22.96
CA THR A 85 10.33 1.56 21.69
C THR A 85 9.29 0.76 20.95
N PHE A 86 8.19 1.39 20.59
CA PHE A 86 7.13 0.79 19.77
C PHE A 86 7.18 1.32 18.35
N ILE A 87 6.94 0.42 17.39
CA ILE A 87 6.71 0.73 15.98
C ILE A 87 5.24 0.41 15.71
N ASP A 88 4.44 1.44 15.45
CA ASP A 88 3.08 1.30 14.96
C ASP A 88 3.08 1.12 13.45
N THR A 89 2.32 0.15 12.95
CA THR A 89 2.25 -0.14 11.52
C THR A 89 0.82 -0.16 11.01
N PRO A 90 0.58 0.38 9.79
CA PRO A 90 -0.74 0.31 9.18
C PRO A 90 -1.22 -1.13 9.00
N GLY A 91 -2.50 -1.37 9.31
CA GLY A 91 -3.10 -2.72 9.22
C GLY A 91 -3.47 -3.15 7.81
N HIS A 92 -3.71 -2.22 6.89
CA HIS A 92 -4.19 -2.48 5.54
C HIS A 92 -3.19 -3.26 4.67
N GLU A 93 -3.68 -4.13 3.78
CA GLU A 93 -2.86 -4.97 2.88
C GLU A 93 -1.86 -4.15 2.03
N ALA A 94 -2.27 -3.01 1.49
CA ALA A 94 -1.42 -2.12 0.72
C ALA A 94 -0.13 -1.67 1.45
N PHE A 95 -0.10 -1.77 2.78
CA PHE A 95 1.05 -1.41 3.59
C PHE A 95 1.90 -2.61 4.03
N ALA A 96 1.81 -3.75 3.32
CA ALA A 96 2.56 -4.97 3.65
C ALA A 96 4.09 -4.73 3.74
N LYS A 97 4.63 -3.91 2.85
CA LYS A 97 6.05 -3.52 2.87
C LYS A 97 6.44 -2.75 4.14
N MET A 98 5.57 -1.87 4.63
CA MET A 98 5.79 -1.14 5.88
C MET A 98 5.80 -2.09 7.08
N ARG A 99 4.85 -3.04 7.15
CA ARG A 99 4.83 -4.08 8.19
C ARG A 99 6.09 -4.94 8.18
N SER A 100 6.52 -5.39 7.01
CA SER A 100 7.75 -6.17 6.86
C SER A 100 9.00 -5.41 7.33
N ARG A 101 9.08 -4.09 7.04
CA ARG A 101 10.19 -3.25 7.53
C ARG A 101 10.16 -3.08 9.03
N GLY A 102 8.99 -2.81 9.62
CA GLY A 102 8.82 -2.74 11.07
C GLY A 102 9.30 -4.01 11.75
N ALA A 103 8.93 -5.18 11.23
CA ALA A 103 9.35 -6.47 11.76
C ALA A 103 10.88 -6.71 11.65
N LYS A 104 11.52 -6.27 10.56
CA LYS A 104 12.98 -6.42 10.38
C LYS A 104 13.82 -5.57 11.35
N VAL A 105 13.24 -4.50 11.87
CA VAL A 105 13.92 -3.59 12.83
C VAL A 105 13.64 -3.99 14.27
N ALA A 106 12.50 -4.64 14.49
CA ALA A 106 12.04 -4.99 15.82
C ALA A 106 12.77 -6.21 16.41
N ASP A 107 12.86 -6.23 17.73
CA ASP A 107 13.37 -7.36 18.51
C ASP A 107 12.26 -8.33 18.88
N ILE A 108 11.04 -7.81 19.05
CA ILE A 108 9.85 -8.57 19.46
C ILE A 108 8.65 -8.04 18.68
N ALA A 109 7.70 -8.92 18.33
CA ALA A 109 6.44 -8.51 17.76
C ALA A 109 5.26 -8.69 18.73
N ILE A 110 4.24 -7.84 18.59
CA ILE A 110 2.94 -8.05 19.21
C ILE A 110 1.95 -8.36 18.09
N LEU A 111 1.40 -9.57 18.10
CA LEU A 111 0.32 -9.96 17.20
C LEU A 111 -1.02 -9.64 17.85
N VAL A 112 -1.71 -8.64 17.34
CA VAL A 112 -2.99 -8.15 17.86
C VAL A 112 -4.15 -8.84 17.17
N VAL A 113 -5.04 -9.46 17.96
CA VAL A 113 -6.24 -10.17 17.48
C VAL A 113 -7.44 -9.74 18.31
N ALA A 114 -8.52 -9.30 17.68
CA ALA A 114 -9.71 -8.87 18.42
C ALA A 114 -10.54 -10.08 18.89
N ALA A 115 -10.98 -10.05 20.14
CA ALA A 115 -11.73 -11.14 20.80
C ALA A 115 -13.13 -11.37 20.21
N ASP A 116 -13.71 -10.36 19.59
CA ASP A 116 -15.04 -10.41 18.96
C ASP A 116 -15.00 -10.93 17.53
N GLU A 117 -13.86 -10.77 16.82
CA GLU A 117 -13.74 -11.08 15.41
C GLU A 117 -12.89 -12.33 15.11
N GLY A 118 -11.85 -12.59 15.90
CA GLY A 118 -10.95 -13.72 15.71
C GLY A 118 -9.85 -13.48 14.67
N VAL A 119 -9.29 -14.56 14.12
CA VAL A 119 -8.18 -14.54 13.15
C VAL A 119 -8.69 -14.19 11.76
N LYS A 120 -8.20 -13.10 11.20
CA LYS A 120 -8.53 -12.60 9.86
C LYS A 120 -7.37 -12.81 8.87
N LEU A 121 -7.61 -12.53 7.59
CA LEU A 121 -6.59 -12.67 6.54
C LEU A 121 -5.30 -11.89 6.89
N GLN A 122 -5.41 -10.61 7.26
CA GLN A 122 -4.25 -9.79 7.61
C GLN A 122 -3.57 -10.21 8.93
N THR A 123 -4.27 -10.95 9.81
CA THR A 123 -3.65 -11.60 10.97
C THR A 123 -2.70 -12.72 10.51
N LYS A 124 -3.12 -13.53 9.52
CA LYS A 124 -2.28 -14.58 8.93
C LYS A 124 -1.09 -13.99 8.17
N GLU A 125 -1.28 -12.89 7.43
CA GLU A 125 -0.18 -12.16 6.79
C GLU A 125 0.82 -11.62 7.81
N SER A 126 0.31 -11.02 8.91
CA SER A 126 1.15 -10.52 10.00
C SER A 126 1.96 -11.64 10.65
N LEU A 127 1.36 -12.80 10.86
CA LEU A 127 2.04 -13.99 11.39
C LEU A 127 3.16 -14.45 10.44
N LYS A 128 2.90 -14.48 9.13
CA LYS A 128 3.92 -14.83 8.13
C LYS A 128 5.09 -13.84 8.16
N ILE A 129 4.84 -12.54 8.25
CA ILE A 129 5.88 -11.49 8.37
C ILE A 129 6.73 -11.72 9.64
N ILE A 130 6.11 -12.04 10.77
CA ILE A 130 6.82 -12.33 12.03
C ILE A 130 7.72 -13.57 11.88
N GLN A 131 7.20 -14.63 11.26
CA GLN A 131 7.94 -15.86 11.01
C GLN A 131 9.12 -15.63 10.05
N GLU A 132 8.91 -14.87 8.98
CA GLU A 132 9.98 -14.51 8.02
C GLU A 132 11.06 -13.63 8.65
N ALA A 133 10.69 -12.75 9.61
CA ALA A 133 11.63 -11.94 10.37
C ALA A 133 12.39 -12.76 11.42
N GLY A 134 11.88 -13.93 11.83
CA GLY A 134 12.50 -14.80 12.82
C GLY A 134 12.53 -14.22 14.24
N ILE A 135 11.63 -13.28 14.56
CA ILE A 135 11.56 -12.62 15.86
C ILE A 135 10.53 -13.29 16.79
N PRO A 136 10.77 -13.33 18.10
CA PRO A 136 9.78 -13.78 19.07
C PRO A 136 8.58 -12.84 19.09
N PHE A 137 7.42 -13.36 19.51
CA PHE A 137 6.21 -12.54 19.55
C PHE A 137 5.29 -12.92 20.71
N ILE A 138 4.42 -11.95 21.07
CA ILE A 138 3.36 -12.07 22.07
C ILE A 138 2.03 -11.91 21.35
N VAL A 139 1.03 -12.69 21.69
CA VAL A 139 -0.34 -12.51 21.20
C VAL A 139 -1.12 -11.62 22.17
N ALA A 140 -1.56 -10.46 21.72
CA ALA A 140 -2.47 -9.57 22.44
C ALA A 140 -3.90 -9.76 21.92
N ILE A 141 -4.78 -10.38 22.71
CA ILE A 141 -6.19 -10.55 22.37
C ILE A 141 -6.94 -9.32 22.89
N THR A 142 -7.32 -8.42 21.99
CA THR A 142 -7.96 -7.13 22.31
C THR A 142 -9.47 -7.20 22.43
N LYS A 143 -10.08 -6.09 22.87
CA LYS A 143 -11.55 -5.92 22.99
C LYS A 143 -12.22 -6.97 23.90
N ILE A 144 -11.53 -7.43 24.94
CA ILE A 144 -12.09 -8.42 25.88
C ILE A 144 -13.26 -7.88 26.70
N ASP A 145 -13.47 -6.58 26.72
CA ASP A 145 -14.58 -5.88 27.38
C ASP A 145 -15.90 -5.97 26.60
N LYS A 146 -15.87 -6.38 25.33
CA LYS A 146 -17.10 -6.51 24.54
C LYS A 146 -17.93 -7.72 24.94
N PRO A 147 -19.28 -7.63 24.96
CA PRO A 147 -20.15 -8.77 25.24
C PRO A 147 -19.98 -9.94 24.25
N THR A 148 -19.54 -9.63 23.04
CA THR A 148 -19.31 -10.61 21.95
C THR A 148 -17.91 -11.23 22.00
N ALA A 149 -17.07 -10.86 22.98
CA ALA A 149 -15.72 -11.38 23.11
C ALA A 149 -15.71 -12.89 23.41
N ASN A 150 -14.93 -13.65 22.64
CA ASN A 150 -14.80 -15.10 22.83
C ASN A 150 -13.32 -15.51 22.72
N LEU A 151 -12.63 -15.50 23.86
CA LEU A 151 -11.21 -15.83 23.92
C LEU A 151 -10.93 -17.29 23.50
N GLU A 152 -11.80 -18.23 23.85
CA GLU A 152 -11.60 -19.65 23.50
C GLU A 152 -11.67 -19.87 22.00
N LYS A 153 -12.62 -19.23 21.32
CA LYS A 153 -12.70 -19.23 19.86
C LYS A 153 -11.41 -18.71 19.24
N VAL A 154 -10.93 -17.53 19.68
CA VAL A 154 -9.69 -16.91 19.15
C VAL A 154 -8.48 -17.80 19.35
N LYS A 155 -8.34 -18.44 20.53
CA LYS A 155 -7.24 -19.36 20.82
C LYS A 155 -7.27 -20.59 19.92
N ASN A 156 -8.45 -21.13 19.61
CA ASN A 156 -8.60 -22.25 18.69
C ASN A 156 -8.20 -21.85 17.26
N GLU A 157 -8.71 -20.71 16.77
CA GLU A 157 -8.35 -20.17 15.45
C GLU A 157 -6.85 -19.86 15.30
N LEU A 158 -6.19 -19.38 16.38
CA LEU A 158 -4.74 -19.19 16.42
C LEU A 158 -4.00 -20.52 16.31
N THR A 159 -4.48 -21.56 17.00
CA THR A 159 -3.90 -22.91 16.91
C THR A 159 -4.03 -23.47 15.50
N GLU A 160 -5.18 -23.30 14.84
CA GLU A 160 -5.40 -23.67 13.44
C GLU A 160 -4.49 -22.87 12.48
N ALA A 161 -4.16 -21.63 12.81
CA ALA A 161 -3.19 -20.80 12.09
C ALA A 161 -1.72 -21.16 12.37
N GLY A 162 -1.45 -22.18 13.21
CA GLY A 162 -0.12 -22.65 13.55
C GLY A 162 0.54 -21.93 14.73
N VAL A 163 -0.23 -21.16 15.53
CA VAL A 163 0.27 -20.49 16.75
C VAL A 163 -0.06 -21.32 17.98
N LEU A 164 0.95 -21.99 18.52
CA LEU A 164 0.81 -22.80 19.74
C LEU A 164 1.04 -21.91 20.97
N LEU A 165 -0.07 -21.57 21.62
CA LEU A 165 -0.08 -20.69 22.80
C LEU A 165 0.40 -21.43 24.06
N GLU A 166 0.96 -20.68 25.02
CA GLU A 166 1.24 -21.17 26.36
C GLU A 166 -0.02 -21.79 27.01
N LYS A 167 0.18 -22.84 27.81
CA LYS A 167 -0.88 -23.65 28.43
C LYS A 167 -1.77 -24.42 27.44
N ARG A 168 -1.42 -24.42 26.14
CA ARG A 168 -2.08 -25.19 25.07
C ARG A 168 -1.10 -25.98 24.20
N GLY A 169 -0.01 -26.46 24.81
CA GLY A 169 1.00 -27.28 24.16
C GLY A 169 2.06 -26.51 23.39
N GLY A 170 2.14 -25.20 23.56
CA GLY A 170 3.15 -24.33 22.95
C GLY A 170 3.81 -23.38 23.94
N ASN A 171 4.63 -22.50 23.38
CA ASN A 171 5.47 -21.54 24.12
C ASN A 171 5.22 -20.09 23.74
N VAL A 172 4.20 -19.79 22.93
CA VAL A 172 3.87 -18.42 22.55
C VAL A 172 3.09 -17.76 23.68
N PRO A 173 3.63 -16.72 24.34
CA PRO A 173 2.92 -16.02 25.41
C PRO A 173 1.74 -15.24 24.84
N TRP A 174 0.68 -15.13 25.61
CA TRP A 174 -0.51 -14.40 25.22
C TRP A 174 -1.16 -13.71 26.44
N VAL A 175 -1.86 -12.62 26.15
CA VAL A 175 -2.62 -11.87 27.15
C VAL A 175 -3.89 -11.31 26.55
N GLY A 176 -4.98 -11.28 27.36
CA GLY A 176 -6.22 -10.60 26.99
C GLY A 176 -6.18 -9.16 27.48
N VAL A 177 -6.45 -8.20 26.57
CA VAL A 177 -6.36 -6.77 26.89
C VAL A 177 -7.60 -5.99 26.48
N SER A 178 -7.92 -4.96 27.26
CA SER A 178 -8.90 -3.95 26.89
C SER A 178 -8.29 -2.56 26.98
N SER A 179 -8.12 -1.90 25.85
CA SER A 179 -7.67 -0.50 25.82
C SER A 179 -8.71 0.48 26.37
N LYS A 180 -9.96 0.04 26.53
CA LYS A 180 -11.04 0.85 27.09
C LYS A 180 -10.97 0.87 28.63
N THR A 181 -10.72 -0.26 29.25
CA THR A 181 -10.71 -0.42 30.70
C THR A 181 -9.32 -0.43 31.32
N GLY A 182 -8.29 -0.64 30.51
CA GLY A 182 -6.90 -0.82 30.94
C GLY A 182 -6.57 -2.26 31.39
N GLN A 183 -7.54 -3.16 31.40
CA GLN A 183 -7.33 -4.54 31.81
C GLN A 183 -6.26 -5.23 30.96
N GLY A 184 -5.33 -5.93 31.59
CA GLY A 184 -4.27 -6.73 30.96
C GLY A 184 -3.12 -5.92 30.33
N ILE A 185 -3.16 -4.58 30.35
CA ILE A 185 -2.11 -3.75 29.75
C ILE A 185 -0.80 -3.86 30.54
N ASP A 186 -0.85 -3.79 31.86
CA ASP A 186 0.34 -3.94 32.70
C ASP A 186 0.96 -5.33 32.52
N GLU A 187 0.13 -6.39 32.43
CA GLU A 187 0.58 -7.76 32.16
C GLU A 187 1.25 -7.87 30.78
N LEU A 188 0.72 -7.19 29.74
CA LEU A 188 1.35 -7.14 28.43
C LEU A 188 2.74 -6.50 28.50
N LEU A 189 2.89 -5.37 29.23
CA LEU A 189 4.16 -4.68 29.38
C LEU A 189 5.18 -5.53 30.16
N GLU A 190 4.74 -6.25 31.21
CA GLU A 190 5.59 -7.20 31.95
C GLU A 190 6.06 -8.35 31.04
N LEU A 191 5.20 -8.93 30.21
CA LEU A 191 5.57 -9.98 29.25
C LEU A 191 6.59 -9.48 28.22
N ILE A 192 6.44 -8.24 27.74
CA ILE A 192 7.40 -7.63 26.82
C ILE A 192 8.78 -7.52 27.47
N ILE A 193 8.84 -7.01 28.71
CA ILE A 193 10.09 -6.84 29.46
C ILE A 193 10.76 -8.21 29.69
N LEU A 194 9.99 -9.20 30.13
CA LEU A 194 10.48 -10.55 30.36
C LEU A 194 11.06 -11.17 29.08
N LEU A 195 10.35 -11.05 27.96
CA LEU A 195 10.80 -11.58 26.69
C LEU A 195 12.05 -10.84 26.18
N ALA A 196 12.14 -9.52 26.41
CA ALA A 196 13.32 -8.73 26.06
C ALA A 196 14.56 -9.13 26.89
N GLU A 197 14.40 -9.45 28.18
CA GLU A 197 15.47 -9.97 29.00
C GLU A 197 16.00 -11.32 28.49
N MET A 198 15.11 -12.20 28.05
CA MET A 198 15.50 -13.49 27.45
C MET A 198 16.30 -13.33 26.16
N GLN A 199 16.11 -12.23 25.40
CA GLN A 199 16.84 -11.95 24.16
C GLN A 199 18.24 -11.37 24.40
N ASP A 200 18.61 -10.97 25.63
CA ASP A 200 19.91 -10.39 26.00
C ASP A 200 20.38 -9.27 25.07
N LEU A 201 19.46 -8.30 24.81
CA LEU A 201 19.67 -7.21 23.87
C LEU A 201 20.81 -6.29 24.28
N LYS A 202 21.84 -6.15 23.44
CA LYS A 202 23.06 -5.38 23.74
C LYS A 202 23.41 -4.42 22.62
N ALA A 203 24.02 -3.30 22.96
CA ALA A 203 24.60 -2.33 22.05
C ALA A 203 25.88 -1.73 22.62
N ASN A 204 26.71 -1.15 21.77
CA ASN A 204 27.95 -0.48 22.19
C ASN A 204 27.82 1.03 21.96
N PRO A 205 27.76 1.86 23.02
CA PRO A 205 27.64 3.32 22.90
C PRO A 205 28.87 3.99 22.24
N ASN A 206 30.02 3.31 22.22
CA ASN A 206 31.26 3.85 21.65
C ASN A 206 31.37 3.64 20.14
N ASN A 207 30.48 2.84 19.55
CA ASN A 207 30.45 2.63 18.11
C ASN A 207 29.86 3.83 17.38
N PRO A 208 30.18 4.02 16.08
CA PRO A 208 29.40 4.88 15.20
C PRO A 208 27.92 4.49 15.22
N ALA A 209 27.02 5.48 15.07
CA ALA A 209 25.61 5.18 15.07
C ALA A 209 25.24 4.34 13.85
N LEU A 210 24.54 3.24 14.11
CA LEU A 210 23.99 2.31 13.12
C LEU A 210 22.51 2.13 13.39
N GLY A 211 21.72 2.02 12.34
CA GLY A 211 20.29 1.74 12.46
C GLY A 211 19.62 1.66 11.11
N ILE A 212 18.32 1.83 11.07
CA ILE A 212 17.49 1.64 9.87
C ILE A 212 16.61 2.86 9.65
N VAL A 213 16.43 3.23 8.37
CA VAL A 213 15.48 4.26 7.92
C VAL A 213 14.10 3.64 7.87
N ILE A 214 13.17 4.11 8.72
CA ILE A 214 11.80 3.58 8.77
C ILE A 214 10.83 4.39 7.93
N GLU A 215 11.07 5.71 7.77
CA GLU A 215 10.28 6.59 6.93
C GLU A 215 11.12 7.71 6.33
N SER A 216 10.73 8.21 5.15
CA SER A 216 11.37 9.34 4.50
C SER A 216 10.33 10.23 3.81
N ARG A 217 10.45 11.54 4.02
CA ARG A 217 9.52 12.54 3.47
C ARG A 217 10.23 13.83 3.09
N LEU A 218 9.59 14.58 2.20
CA LEU A 218 10.01 15.93 1.85
C LEU A 218 9.17 16.94 2.63
N ASP A 219 9.76 17.53 3.65
CA ASP A 219 9.13 18.62 4.41
C ASP A 219 9.30 19.95 3.65
N ARG A 220 8.22 20.76 3.56
CA ARG A 220 8.22 22.02 2.80
C ARG A 220 9.20 23.06 3.31
N PHE A 221 9.45 23.08 4.62
CA PHE A 221 10.27 24.09 5.28
C PHE A 221 11.65 23.56 5.65
N ARG A 222 11.75 22.26 5.94
CA ARG A 222 12.95 21.62 6.46
C ARG A 222 13.71 20.82 5.41
N GLY A 223 13.06 20.49 4.28
CA GLY A 223 13.64 19.65 3.22
C GLY A 223 13.58 18.16 3.53
N ASN A 224 14.57 17.40 3.05
CA ASN A 224 14.60 15.96 3.22
C ASN A 224 14.70 15.55 4.68
N THR A 225 13.68 14.85 5.16
CA THR A 225 13.52 14.43 6.55
C THR A 225 13.37 12.92 6.59
N ALA A 226 14.11 12.25 7.46
CA ALA A 226 14.01 10.80 7.67
C ALA A 226 13.73 10.48 9.13
N THR A 227 12.87 9.47 9.37
CA THR A 227 12.68 8.86 10.68
C THR A 227 13.54 7.61 10.75
N LEU A 228 14.37 7.53 11.78
CA LEU A 228 15.37 6.49 11.97
C LEU A 228 15.15 5.78 13.30
N ILE A 229 15.48 4.48 13.36
CA ILE A 229 15.66 3.76 14.61
C ILE A 229 17.15 3.39 14.73
N ILE A 230 17.76 3.82 15.81
CA ILE A 230 19.16 3.55 16.11
C ILE A 230 19.25 2.14 16.73
N THR A 231 20.01 1.23 16.15
CA THR A 231 20.19 -0.12 16.68
C THR A 231 21.47 -0.26 17.48
N ASN A 232 22.47 0.58 17.19
CA ASN A 232 23.77 0.57 17.88
C ASN A 232 24.41 1.96 17.84
N GLY A 233 25.30 2.26 18.79
CA GLY A 233 26.02 3.53 18.86
C GLY A 233 25.17 4.70 19.32
N ILE A 234 25.70 5.91 19.16
CA ILE A 234 25.06 7.18 19.51
C ILE A 234 25.11 8.11 18.32
N LEU A 235 23.93 8.59 17.87
CA LEU A 235 23.79 9.58 16.80
C LEU A 235 23.85 10.99 17.40
N ARG A 236 24.70 11.85 16.85
CA ARG A 236 24.89 13.22 17.34
C ARG A 236 24.58 14.26 16.28
N LEU A 237 24.20 15.43 16.76
CA LEU A 237 24.07 16.61 15.90
C LEU A 237 25.42 16.91 15.22
N LYS A 238 25.39 17.22 13.93
CA LYS A 238 26.54 17.46 13.05
C LYS A 238 27.34 16.20 12.65
N ASP A 239 26.91 14.99 12.99
CA ASP A 239 27.50 13.78 12.43
C ASP A 239 27.28 13.73 10.92
N ASP A 240 28.26 13.20 10.22
CA ASP A 240 28.08 12.81 8.82
C ASP A 240 27.27 11.50 8.80
N ILE A 241 26.27 11.44 7.96
CA ILE A 241 25.33 10.31 7.90
C ILE A 241 25.20 9.82 6.46
N ILE A 242 25.04 8.51 6.32
CA ILE A 242 24.79 7.87 5.04
C ILE A 242 23.71 6.80 5.21
N ALA A 243 22.76 6.74 4.26
CA ALA A 243 21.74 5.71 4.17
C ALA A 243 21.70 5.17 2.74
N GLY A 244 22.05 3.90 2.54
CA GLY A 244 22.26 3.35 1.22
C GLY A 244 23.30 4.17 0.42
N LYS A 245 22.84 4.90 -0.60
CA LYS A 245 23.70 5.77 -1.44
C LYS A 245 23.56 7.27 -1.12
N VAL A 246 22.63 7.63 -0.25
CA VAL A 246 22.30 9.01 0.06
C VAL A 246 23.15 9.47 1.25
N LYS A 247 23.94 10.49 1.01
CA LYS A 247 24.77 11.15 2.04
C LYS A 247 24.03 12.33 2.65
N GLY A 248 24.52 12.77 3.79
CA GLY A 248 24.03 13.96 4.45
C GLY A 248 24.83 14.31 5.69
N LYS A 249 24.38 15.35 6.36
CA LYS A 249 24.89 15.78 7.67
C LYS A 249 23.72 16.05 8.59
N VAL A 250 23.74 15.55 9.80
CA VAL A 250 22.68 15.74 10.80
C VAL A 250 22.61 17.22 11.17
N LYS A 251 21.74 17.98 10.46
CA LYS A 251 21.51 19.41 10.69
C LYS A 251 20.52 19.67 11.81
N ILE A 252 19.47 18.83 11.86
CA ILE A 252 18.47 18.85 12.93
C ILE A 252 18.29 17.40 13.39
N LEU A 253 18.29 17.21 14.70
CA LEU A 253 18.01 15.94 15.36
C LEU A 253 16.88 16.16 16.36
N GLU A 254 15.79 15.45 16.18
CA GLU A 254 14.59 15.53 17.04
C GLU A 254 14.24 14.15 17.59
N ASN A 255 13.70 14.12 18.78
CA ASN A 255 13.09 12.90 19.33
C ASN A 255 11.71 12.66 18.71
N PHE A 256 11.04 11.56 19.10
CA PHE A 256 9.70 11.21 18.59
C PHE A 256 8.61 12.26 18.91
N GLN A 257 8.81 13.11 19.93
CA GLN A 257 7.91 14.22 20.28
C GLN A 257 8.17 15.49 19.44
N GLY A 258 9.15 15.48 18.53
CA GLY A 258 9.55 16.66 17.75
C GLY A 258 10.40 17.67 18.53
N LYS A 259 10.90 17.33 19.72
CA LYS A 259 11.82 18.18 20.49
C LYS A 259 13.24 18.02 19.97
N ALA A 260 13.92 19.13 19.72
CA ALA A 260 15.31 19.14 19.33
C ALA A 260 16.21 18.57 20.45
N ILE A 261 17.11 17.66 20.08
CA ILE A 261 18.07 17.01 20.96
C ILE A 261 19.47 17.11 20.37
N LYS A 262 20.51 16.96 21.22
CA LYS A 262 21.90 17.02 20.77
C LYS A 262 22.43 15.64 20.36
N GLU A 263 21.93 14.61 21.02
CA GLU A 263 22.30 13.22 20.77
C GLU A 263 21.14 12.28 21.07
N ALA A 264 21.17 11.09 20.44
CA ALA A 264 20.25 10.01 20.68
C ALA A 264 20.99 8.67 20.70
N THR A 265 20.58 7.79 21.61
CA THR A 265 21.19 6.49 21.82
C THR A 265 20.40 5.37 21.12
N PHE A 266 20.90 4.15 21.19
CA PHE A 266 20.28 2.96 20.60
C PHE A 266 18.84 2.75 21.08
N SER A 267 18.06 2.10 20.24
CA SER A 267 16.61 1.87 20.33
C SER A 267 15.74 3.13 20.25
N ALA A 268 16.32 4.33 20.31
CA ALA A 268 15.56 5.57 20.22
C ALA A 268 15.08 5.82 18.78
N PRO A 269 13.79 6.14 18.60
CA PRO A 269 13.25 6.66 17.35
C PRO A 269 13.58 8.15 17.25
N VAL A 270 14.21 8.56 16.15
CA VAL A 270 14.63 9.94 15.93
C VAL A 270 14.24 10.43 14.55
N ARG A 271 14.01 11.73 14.45
CA ARG A 271 13.82 12.44 13.18
C ARG A 271 15.08 13.23 12.85
N VAL A 272 15.61 12.99 11.65
CA VAL A 272 16.82 13.64 11.15
C VAL A 272 16.49 14.48 9.91
N VAL A 273 17.00 15.71 9.88
CA VAL A 273 16.99 16.57 8.70
C VAL A 273 18.44 16.81 8.29
N GLY A 274 18.72 16.68 6.99
CA GLY A 274 20.04 17.00 6.46
C GLY A 274 20.60 16.04 5.44
N PHE A 275 19.85 15.04 5.03
CA PHE A 275 20.18 14.22 3.87
C PHE A 275 20.12 15.07 2.58
N GLU A 276 21.02 14.83 1.63
CA GLU A 276 21.06 15.52 0.33
C GLU A 276 19.83 15.19 -0.54
N ASN A 277 19.34 13.97 -0.45
CA ASN A 277 18.15 13.46 -1.11
C ASN A 277 17.29 12.68 -0.10
N LEU A 278 16.11 12.21 -0.52
CA LEU A 278 15.30 11.32 0.31
C LEU A 278 16.09 10.05 0.65
N ALA A 279 16.24 9.78 1.94
CA ALA A 279 16.91 8.58 2.41
C ALA A 279 16.10 7.34 2.01
N PRO A 280 16.72 6.28 1.48
CA PRO A 280 16.01 5.08 1.08
C PRO A 280 15.46 4.34 2.31
N VAL A 281 14.15 4.13 2.31
CA VAL A 281 13.44 3.52 3.42
C VAL A 281 13.70 2.00 3.44
N GLY A 282 13.95 1.46 4.64
CA GLY A 282 14.33 0.06 4.86
C GLY A 282 15.83 -0.23 4.74
N GLU A 283 16.61 0.75 4.29
CA GLU A 283 18.06 0.62 4.24
C GLU A 283 18.72 0.96 5.59
N ALA A 284 19.85 0.36 5.83
CA ALA A 284 20.69 0.72 6.97
C ALA A 284 21.28 2.11 6.80
N PHE A 285 21.37 2.86 7.90
CA PHE A 285 22.16 4.08 7.95
C PHE A 285 23.40 3.90 8.86
N PHE A 286 24.42 4.66 8.54
CA PHE A 286 25.64 4.77 9.35
C PHE A 286 25.90 6.26 9.60
N ALA A 287 26.32 6.62 10.81
CA ALA A 287 26.68 7.99 11.14
C ALA A 287 27.87 8.04 12.08
N GLY A 288 28.80 8.96 11.81
CA GLY A 288 30.02 9.16 12.58
C GLY A 288 31.13 9.75 11.75
N LYS A 289 32.29 9.99 12.36
CA LYS A 289 33.44 10.63 11.70
C LYS A 289 34.32 9.68 10.87
N THR A 290 33.92 8.42 10.68
CA THR A 290 34.72 7.43 9.96
C THR A 290 34.48 7.58 8.46
N GLU A 291 35.55 7.74 7.66
CA GLU A 291 35.49 7.64 6.22
C GLU A 291 35.05 6.23 5.83
N ILE A 292 33.78 6.10 5.46
CA ILE A 292 33.25 4.86 4.92
C ILE A 292 33.62 4.86 3.45
N GLU A 293 34.58 4.03 3.04
CA GLU A 293 34.85 3.76 1.64
C GLU A 293 33.60 3.17 0.98
N ILE A 294 32.92 4.02 0.23
CA ILE A 294 31.74 3.61 -0.52
C ILE A 294 32.23 3.01 -1.82
N VAL A 295 32.09 1.72 -1.98
CA VAL A 295 32.16 1.07 -3.29
C VAL A 295 31.10 1.73 -4.17
N LYS A 296 31.54 2.56 -5.11
CA LYS A 296 30.67 3.24 -6.09
C LYS A 296 30.07 2.19 -7.03
N PRO A 297 28.79 1.83 -6.94
CA PRO A 297 28.19 1.11 -8.03
C PRO A 297 27.87 2.08 -9.15
N VAL A 298 28.40 1.80 -10.31
CA VAL A 298 28.09 2.50 -11.56
C VAL A 298 26.63 2.19 -11.91
N ILE A 299 25.73 3.14 -11.70
CA ILE A 299 24.37 3.04 -12.22
C ILE A 299 24.23 3.98 -13.39
N LYS A 300 24.10 3.40 -14.57
CA LYS A 300 23.50 4.07 -15.73
C LYS A 300 22.02 4.27 -15.39
N SER A 301 21.62 5.52 -15.20
CA SER A 301 20.21 5.91 -15.08
C SER A 301 19.53 5.74 -16.44
N GLN A 302 19.05 4.55 -16.73
CA GLN A 302 18.04 4.38 -17.76
C GLN A 302 16.71 4.80 -17.12
N LYS A 303 16.01 5.74 -17.76
CA LYS A 303 14.58 6.02 -17.48
C LYS A 303 13.78 4.80 -17.92
N ILE A 304 13.72 3.77 -17.09
CA ILE A 304 12.83 2.64 -17.30
C ILE A 304 11.47 3.12 -16.81
N VAL A 305 10.54 3.32 -17.76
CA VAL A 305 9.13 3.52 -17.43
C VAL A 305 8.67 2.22 -16.78
N LYS A 306 8.29 2.29 -15.50
CA LYS A 306 7.79 1.13 -14.75
C LYS A 306 6.33 0.91 -15.15
N GLU A 307 6.02 -0.30 -15.58
CA GLU A 307 4.65 -0.71 -15.92
C GLU A 307 4.08 -1.54 -14.76
N LEU A 308 2.87 -1.19 -14.31
CA LEU A 308 2.11 -1.88 -13.27
C LEU A 308 0.81 -2.44 -13.84
N GLY A 309 0.34 -3.57 -13.31
CA GLY A 309 -0.90 -4.23 -13.73
C GLY A 309 -0.68 -5.30 -14.80
N LYS A 310 -1.58 -5.39 -15.78
CA LYS A 310 -1.54 -6.42 -16.83
C LYS A 310 -0.61 -6.00 -17.98
N LYS A 311 0.53 -6.66 -18.14
CA LYS A 311 1.58 -6.30 -19.11
C LYS A 311 1.13 -6.29 -20.57
N ASP A 312 0.24 -7.19 -20.97
CA ASP A 312 -0.27 -7.31 -22.35
C ASP A 312 -1.63 -6.60 -22.54
N SER A 313 -1.89 -5.56 -21.75
CA SER A 313 -3.13 -4.78 -21.84
C SER A 313 -3.15 -3.89 -23.07
N GLU A 314 -4.31 -3.85 -23.76
CA GLU A 314 -4.60 -2.84 -24.78
C GLU A 314 -4.83 -1.45 -24.16
N ILE A 315 -5.27 -1.41 -22.90
CA ILE A 315 -5.55 -0.17 -22.16
C ILE A 315 -4.31 0.19 -21.36
N ARG A 316 -3.54 1.17 -21.85
CA ARG A 316 -2.34 1.69 -21.23
C ARG A 316 -2.55 3.12 -20.75
N ILE A 317 -2.35 3.35 -19.47
CA ILE A 317 -2.66 4.62 -18.80
C ILE A 317 -1.36 5.25 -18.28
N PRO A 318 -0.91 6.35 -18.88
CA PRO A 318 0.20 7.13 -18.36
C PRO A 318 -0.15 7.69 -16.97
N LEU A 319 0.76 7.55 -16.00
CA LEU A 319 0.49 7.83 -14.60
C LEU A 319 1.63 8.62 -13.94
N ILE A 320 1.26 9.64 -13.16
CA ILE A 320 2.14 10.34 -12.23
C ILE A 320 1.62 10.11 -10.82
N ILE A 321 2.51 9.72 -9.91
CA ILE A 321 2.20 9.51 -8.49
C ILE A 321 2.93 10.57 -7.66
N LYS A 322 2.19 11.26 -6.80
CA LYS A 322 2.71 12.18 -5.79
C LYS A 322 2.14 11.80 -4.44
N SER A 323 3.00 11.65 -3.44
CA SER A 323 2.63 11.24 -2.09
C SER A 323 3.37 12.04 -1.03
N ASP A 324 2.88 12.01 0.20
CA ASP A 324 3.48 12.72 1.34
C ASP A 324 4.72 12.00 1.88
N THR A 325 4.74 10.66 1.81
CA THR A 325 5.88 9.85 2.26
C THR A 325 6.25 8.76 1.25
N PHE A 326 7.45 8.20 1.40
CA PHE A 326 7.90 7.08 0.57
C PHE A 326 7.01 5.84 0.76
N GLY A 327 6.60 5.56 2.01
CA GLY A 327 5.73 4.43 2.30
C GLY A 327 4.34 4.56 1.67
N SER A 328 3.76 5.77 1.66
CA SER A 328 2.52 6.07 0.95
C SER A 328 2.63 5.83 -0.56
N SER A 329 3.77 6.20 -1.16
CA SER A 329 4.08 5.93 -2.57
C SER A 329 4.06 4.43 -2.88
N GLU A 330 4.69 3.61 -2.03
CA GLU A 330 4.71 2.16 -2.21
C GLU A 330 3.32 1.52 -2.06
N ALA A 331 2.51 2.02 -1.12
CA ALA A 331 1.14 1.55 -0.95
C ALA A 331 0.26 1.88 -2.16
N LEU A 332 0.44 3.07 -2.76
CA LEU A 332 -0.23 3.42 -4.01
C LEU A 332 0.19 2.50 -5.16
N GLU A 333 1.48 2.22 -5.33
CA GLU A 333 1.94 1.27 -6.34
C GLU A 333 1.30 -0.11 -6.19
N GLU A 334 1.17 -0.62 -4.96
CA GLU A 334 0.54 -1.91 -4.67
C GLU A 334 -0.93 -1.95 -5.08
N ILE A 335 -1.70 -0.89 -4.72
CA ILE A 335 -3.11 -0.77 -5.12
C ILE A 335 -3.26 -0.65 -6.62
N ILE A 336 -2.43 0.13 -7.28
CA ILE A 336 -2.47 0.33 -8.73
C ILE A 336 -2.14 -0.98 -9.46
N GLU A 337 -1.14 -1.73 -8.98
CA GLU A 337 -0.77 -3.04 -9.49
C GLU A 337 -1.95 -4.03 -9.37
N GLN A 338 -2.60 -4.06 -8.20
CA GLN A 338 -3.74 -4.92 -7.96
C GLN A 338 -4.92 -4.54 -8.85
N LEU A 339 -5.28 -3.24 -8.89
CA LEU A 339 -6.38 -2.72 -9.69
C LEU A 339 -6.17 -3.01 -11.19
N GLY A 340 -4.94 -2.86 -11.67
CA GLY A 340 -4.56 -3.18 -13.03
C GLY A 340 -4.74 -4.65 -13.37
N LYS A 341 -4.36 -5.55 -12.46
CA LYS A 341 -4.54 -7.01 -12.63
C LYS A 341 -6.02 -7.40 -12.61
N GLU A 342 -6.79 -6.86 -11.68
CA GLU A 342 -8.22 -7.16 -11.52
C GLU A 342 -9.05 -6.73 -12.73
N ASN A 343 -8.74 -5.57 -13.31
CA ASN A 343 -9.51 -4.97 -14.41
C ASN A 343 -8.85 -5.14 -15.80
N GLY A 344 -7.68 -5.73 -15.87
CA GLY A 344 -6.97 -5.93 -17.14
C GLY A 344 -6.32 -4.66 -17.68
N TRP A 345 -5.96 -3.68 -16.85
CA TRP A 345 -5.32 -2.41 -17.23
C TRP A 345 -3.82 -2.44 -17.01
N ALA A 346 -3.09 -1.63 -17.79
CA ALA A 346 -1.68 -1.34 -17.58
C ALA A 346 -1.48 0.13 -17.22
N PHE A 347 -0.76 0.40 -16.14
CA PHE A 347 -0.40 1.76 -15.73
C PHE A 347 1.08 1.99 -16.01
N LEU A 348 1.39 3.02 -16.81
CA LEU A 348 2.75 3.41 -17.16
C LEU A 348 3.21 4.52 -16.23
N ILE A 349 4.02 4.20 -15.23
CA ILE A 349 4.52 5.20 -14.30
C ILE A 349 5.55 6.09 -14.99
N LEU A 350 5.16 7.32 -15.29
CA LEU A 350 6.04 8.34 -15.83
C LEU A 350 6.90 8.97 -14.73
N LYS A 351 6.31 9.13 -13.54
CA LYS A 351 6.96 9.74 -12.38
C LYS A 351 6.32 9.22 -11.09
N ASN A 352 7.15 8.90 -10.11
CA ASN A 352 6.73 8.59 -8.75
C ASN A 352 7.66 9.32 -7.78
N GLU A 353 7.14 10.33 -7.10
CA GLU A 353 7.92 11.19 -6.20
C GLU A 353 7.14 11.59 -4.95
N VAL A 354 7.89 11.78 -3.88
CA VAL A 354 7.38 12.33 -2.62
C VAL A 354 7.38 13.86 -2.69
N GLY A 355 6.29 14.47 -2.24
CA GLY A 355 6.10 15.92 -2.18
C GLY A 355 4.90 16.43 -2.96
N ASP A 356 4.67 17.74 -2.90
CA ASP A 356 3.51 18.39 -3.51
C ASP A 356 3.50 18.32 -5.03
N ILE A 357 2.30 18.42 -5.60
CA ILE A 357 2.12 18.51 -7.06
C ILE A 357 2.55 19.92 -7.51
N SER A 358 3.45 19.97 -8.50
CA SER A 358 4.07 21.20 -9.00
C SER A 358 4.07 21.25 -10.53
N GLU A 359 4.32 22.42 -11.10
CA GLU A 359 4.41 22.61 -12.55
C GLU A 359 5.44 21.69 -13.23
N SER A 360 6.55 21.37 -12.53
CA SER A 360 7.58 20.47 -13.07
C SER A 360 7.07 19.05 -13.35
N ASP A 361 6.01 18.63 -12.70
CA ASP A 361 5.42 17.31 -12.90
C ASP A 361 4.71 17.21 -14.25
N PHE A 362 4.27 18.33 -14.80
CA PHE A 362 3.56 18.40 -16.09
C PHE A 362 4.50 18.44 -17.31
N LYS A 363 5.79 18.73 -17.11
CA LYS A 363 6.77 18.83 -18.22
C LYS A 363 7.11 17.50 -18.89
N ILE A 364 6.81 16.39 -18.22
CA ILE A 364 7.08 15.03 -18.70
C ILE A 364 5.86 14.33 -19.28
N ILE A 365 4.71 15.00 -19.27
CA ILE A 365 3.43 14.42 -19.70
C ILE A 365 3.42 14.32 -21.22
N PRO A 366 3.10 13.13 -21.79
CA PRO A 366 2.89 12.96 -23.23
C PRO A 366 1.63 13.71 -23.70
N SER A 367 1.45 13.79 -25.01
CA SER A 367 0.20 14.35 -25.58
C SER A 367 -1.06 13.53 -25.31
N GLU A 368 -0.89 12.33 -24.80
CA GLU A 368 -1.96 11.40 -24.45
C GLU A 368 -2.59 11.77 -23.10
N LYS A 369 -3.81 11.24 -22.87
CA LYS A 369 -4.51 11.43 -21.61
C LYS A 369 -3.72 10.80 -20.47
N THR A 370 -3.37 11.60 -19.45
CA THR A 370 -2.50 11.21 -18.33
C THR A 370 -3.23 11.34 -16.99
N LEU A 371 -3.11 10.32 -16.17
CA LEU A 371 -3.62 10.28 -14.81
C LEU A 371 -2.57 10.81 -13.83
N ILE A 372 -3.00 11.64 -12.90
CA ILE A 372 -2.17 12.18 -11.82
C ILE A 372 -2.83 11.79 -10.50
N ILE A 373 -2.08 11.16 -9.62
CA ILE A 373 -2.54 10.80 -8.27
C ILE A 373 -1.82 11.69 -7.26
N GLY A 374 -2.59 12.39 -6.42
CA GLY A 374 -2.11 13.14 -5.27
C GLY A 374 -2.62 12.54 -3.97
N PHE A 375 -1.76 11.85 -3.22
CA PHE A 375 -2.13 11.26 -1.95
C PHE A 375 -1.54 12.04 -0.78
N ARG A 376 -2.42 12.69 0.02
CA ARG A 376 -2.06 13.51 1.20
C ARG A 376 -1.08 14.63 0.88
N VAL A 377 -1.07 15.11 -0.37
CA VAL A 377 -0.24 16.20 -0.84
C VAL A 377 -1.09 17.40 -1.24
N LYS A 378 -0.48 18.56 -1.26
CA LYS A 378 -1.12 19.77 -1.75
C LYS A 378 -0.69 20.03 -3.19
N LYS A 379 -1.50 20.78 -3.91
CA LYS A 379 -1.15 21.29 -5.24
C LYS A 379 -0.80 22.78 -5.12
N LYS A 380 0.22 23.19 -5.85
CA LYS A 380 0.57 24.60 -5.97
C LYS A 380 -0.52 25.35 -6.77
N PRO A 381 -0.77 26.64 -6.50
CA PRO A 381 -1.83 27.39 -7.19
C PRO A 381 -1.76 27.32 -8.72
N GLU A 382 -0.54 27.34 -9.29
CA GLU A 382 -0.29 27.29 -10.72
C GLU A 382 -0.80 26.00 -11.39
N VAL A 383 -0.85 24.92 -10.62
CA VAL A 383 -1.33 23.60 -11.09
C VAL A 383 -2.80 23.64 -11.49
N ASN A 384 -3.64 24.43 -10.79
CA ASN A 384 -5.06 24.54 -11.13
C ASN A 384 -5.27 25.10 -12.54
N ASN A 385 -4.48 26.10 -12.94
CA ASN A 385 -4.56 26.70 -14.27
C ASN A 385 -4.15 25.70 -15.35
N LEU A 386 -3.12 24.89 -15.09
CA LEU A 386 -2.66 23.85 -16.02
C LEU A 386 -3.71 22.74 -16.21
N LEU A 387 -4.37 22.31 -15.13
CA LEU A 387 -5.44 21.32 -15.19
C LEU A 387 -6.66 21.83 -15.95
N LEU A 388 -7.02 23.11 -15.81
CA LEU A 388 -8.12 23.74 -16.54
C LEU A 388 -7.79 23.91 -18.03
N ALA A 389 -6.54 24.24 -18.36
CA ALA A 389 -6.08 24.45 -19.73
C ALA A 389 -5.93 23.14 -20.52
N ASN A 390 -5.71 22.02 -19.87
CA ASN A 390 -5.45 20.75 -20.55
C ASN A 390 -6.43 19.66 -20.13
N LYS A 391 -7.43 19.40 -20.98
CA LYS A 391 -8.47 18.37 -20.78
C LYS A 391 -7.94 16.93 -20.76
N ASN A 392 -6.71 16.70 -21.20
CA ASN A 392 -6.05 15.38 -21.16
C ASN A 392 -5.46 15.07 -19.80
N LEU A 393 -5.49 16.01 -18.85
CA LEU A 393 -5.01 15.79 -17.48
C LEU A 393 -6.16 15.41 -16.56
N VAL A 394 -6.01 14.30 -15.89
CA VAL A 394 -7.01 13.79 -14.93
C VAL A 394 -6.35 13.66 -13.58
N LEU A 395 -6.80 14.49 -12.62
CA LEU A 395 -6.29 14.47 -11.26
C LEU A 395 -7.21 13.69 -10.32
N VAL A 396 -6.62 12.81 -9.50
CA VAL A 396 -7.26 12.09 -8.40
C VAL A 396 -6.55 12.46 -7.11
N GLU A 397 -7.29 13.04 -6.17
CA GLU A 397 -6.76 13.43 -4.86
C GLU A 397 -7.53 12.72 -3.74
N GLY A 398 -6.84 12.37 -2.66
CA GLY A 398 -7.44 11.77 -1.47
C GLY A 398 -6.48 11.70 -0.29
N ASN A 399 -7.07 11.52 0.90
CA ASN A 399 -6.35 11.37 2.16
C ASN A 399 -6.45 9.94 2.72
N LEU A 400 -7.38 9.15 2.20
CA LEU A 400 -7.58 7.75 2.56
C LEU A 400 -7.25 6.87 1.36
N ILE A 401 -6.49 5.81 1.60
CA ILE A 401 -6.01 4.92 0.53
C ILE A 401 -7.15 4.22 -0.20
N TYR A 402 -8.23 3.87 0.51
CA TYR A 402 -9.45 3.27 -0.06
C TYR A 402 -10.16 4.21 -1.03
N GLU A 403 -10.33 5.48 -0.63
CA GLU A 403 -10.97 6.48 -1.50
C GLU A 403 -10.20 6.67 -2.80
N ILE A 404 -8.88 6.56 -2.76
CA ILE A 404 -8.05 6.63 -3.97
C ILE A 404 -8.34 5.42 -4.86
N LYS A 405 -8.41 4.20 -4.31
CA LYS A 405 -8.72 2.98 -5.08
C LYS A 405 -10.06 3.12 -5.81
N ASP A 406 -11.13 3.48 -5.08
CA ASP A 406 -12.48 3.60 -5.62
C ASP A 406 -12.57 4.70 -6.69
N LYS A 407 -12.01 5.89 -6.41
CA LYS A 407 -11.95 7.00 -7.36
C LYS A 407 -11.16 6.65 -8.62
N LEU A 408 -10.05 5.93 -8.49
CA LEU A 408 -9.24 5.49 -9.62
C LEU A 408 -10.03 4.56 -10.52
N GLU A 409 -10.70 3.57 -9.95
CA GLU A 409 -11.48 2.61 -10.72
C GLU A 409 -12.62 3.30 -11.50
N GLU A 410 -13.34 4.19 -10.85
CA GLU A 410 -14.41 4.97 -11.46
C GLU A 410 -13.89 5.86 -12.59
N ILE A 411 -12.83 6.63 -12.33
CA ILE A 411 -12.26 7.59 -13.28
C ILE A 411 -11.65 6.88 -14.49
N VAL A 412 -10.98 5.75 -14.29
CA VAL A 412 -10.43 4.97 -15.41
C VAL A 412 -11.57 4.46 -16.29
N LYS A 413 -12.62 3.88 -15.72
CA LYS A 413 -13.80 3.43 -16.46
C LYS A 413 -14.51 4.55 -17.22
N GLN A 414 -14.59 5.74 -16.63
CA GLN A 414 -15.29 6.88 -17.25
C GLN A 414 -14.47 7.61 -18.31
N LYS A 415 -13.16 7.77 -18.10
CA LYS A 415 -12.33 8.68 -18.88
C LYS A 415 -11.29 8.02 -19.78
N PHE A 416 -10.82 6.82 -19.44
CA PHE A 416 -9.77 6.14 -20.18
C PHE A 416 -10.26 4.96 -21.01
N ILE A 417 -11.42 4.39 -20.65
CA ILE A 417 -12.04 3.35 -21.44
C ILE A 417 -13.04 4.02 -22.36
N GLU A 418 -12.77 3.96 -23.65
CA GLU A 418 -13.73 4.44 -24.65
C GLU A 418 -15.00 3.61 -24.52
N LYS A 419 -16.14 4.29 -24.30
CA LYS A 419 -17.43 3.63 -24.45
C LYS A 419 -17.50 3.18 -25.91
N PRO A 420 -18.01 1.97 -26.20
CA PRO A 420 -18.21 1.57 -27.57
C PRO A 420 -19.03 2.65 -28.27
N THR A 421 -18.40 3.35 -29.21
CA THR A 421 -19.05 4.39 -30.04
C THR A 421 -20.10 3.81 -30.98
N GLU A 422 -20.30 2.51 -30.94
CA GLU A 422 -21.15 1.75 -31.80
C GLU A 422 -21.99 0.74 -30.98
N GLU A 423 -23.30 0.88 -31.09
CA GLU A 423 -24.27 -0.08 -30.55
C GLU A 423 -24.53 -1.17 -31.61
N ILE A 424 -24.30 -2.44 -31.25
CA ILE A 424 -24.65 -3.56 -32.13
C ILE A 424 -26.17 -3.72 -32.09
N LEU A 425 -26.78 -3.59 -33.27
CA LEU A 425 -28.23 -3.65 -33.45
C LEU A 425 -28.72 -5.07 -33.75
N GLY A 426 -27.90 -5.87 -34.43
CA GLY A 426 -28.24 -7.24 -34.80
C GLY A 426 -27.21 -7.90 -35.72
N LYS A 427 -27.39 -9.19 -35.98
CA LYS A 427 -26.51 -10.00 -36.82
C LYS A 427 -27.33 -10.79 -37.86
N ILE A 428 -26.82 -10.86 -39.09
CA ILE A 428 -27.37 -11.69 -40.17
C ILE A 428 -26.32 -12.65 -40.68
N GLU A 429 -26.70 -13.91 -40.85
CA GLU A 429 -25.94 -14.90 -41.62
C GLU A 429 -26.38 -14.86 -43.09
N VAL A 430 -25.44 -14.77 -44.03
CA VAL A 430 -25.70 -14.74 -45.47
C VAL A 430 -25.95 -16.16 -45.96
N LEU A 431 -27.18 -16.42 -46.38
CA LEU A 431 -27.60 -17.75 -46.87
C LEU A 431 -27.57 -17.85 -48.41
N ALA A 432 -27.81 -16.74 -49.11
CA ALA A 432 -27.86 -16.71 -50.57
C ALA A 432 -27.33 -15.38 -51.12
N ILE A 433 -26.78 -15.42 -52.31
CA ILE A 433 -26.27 -14.26 -53.05
C ILE A 433 -26.99 -14.24 -54.37
N PHE A 434 -27.47 -13.06 -54.77
CA PHE A 434 -28.17 -12.85 -56.02
C PHE A 434 -27.36 -11.94 -56.95
N ASN A 435 -27.76 -11.85 -58.21
CA ASN A 435 -27.10 -11.01 -59.19
C ASN A 435 -27.09 -9.53 -58.76
N PRO A 436 -25.95 -8.83 -58.90
CA PRO A 436 -25.83 -7.46 -58.48
C PRO A 436 -26.76 -6.52 -59.24
N ILE A 437 -27.37 -5.57 -58.53
CA ILE A 437 -28.25 -4.56 -59.09
C ILE A 437 -27.57 -3.20 -59.07
N LYS A 438 -27.27 -2.60 -60.21
CA LYS A 438 -26.65 -1.27 -60.34
C LYS A 438 -25.37 -1.11 -59.47
N GLY A 439 -24.53 -2.14 -59.45
CA GLY A 439 -23.29 -2.12 -58.68
C GLY A 439 -23.43 -2.41 -57.16
N ASN A 440 -24.64 -2.65 -56.69
CA ASN A 440 -24.93 -3.05 -55.31
C ASN A 440 -25.20 -4.55 -55.24
N GLN A 441 -24.80 -5.16 -54.14
CA GLN A 441 -24.92 -6.61 -53.94
C GLN A 441 -26.28 -6.94 -53.31
N LEU A 442 -27.05 -7.85 -53.91
CA LEU A 442 -28.29 -8.36 -53.34
C LEU A 442 -28.00 -9.69 -52.64
N ILE A 443 -28.34 -9.77 -51.39
CA ILE A 443 -28.09 -10.95 -50.54
C ILE A 443 -29.37 -11.38 -49.82
N GLY A 444 -29.52 -12.66 -49.58
CA GLY A 444 -30.53 -13.23 -48.68
C GLY A 444 -29.88 -13.76 -47.44
N GLY A 445 -30.43 -13.49 -46.27
CA GLY A 445 -29.89 -13.94 -45.02
C GLY A 445 -30.95 -14.10 -43.94
N LYS A 446 -30.58 -14.75 -42.85
CA LYS A 446 -31.40 -14.96 -41.67
C LYS A 446 -30.89 -14.10 -40.51
N VAL A 447 -31.78 -13.37 -39.86
CA VAL A 447 -31.44 -12.61 -38.65
C VAL A 447 -31.17 -13.58 -37.50
N LEU A 448 -29.94 -13.63 -37.04
CA LEU A 448 -29.52 -14.49 -35.93
C LEU A 448 -29.79 -13.85 -34.57
N GLU A 449 -29.65 -12.52 -34.46
CA GLU A 449 -29.72 -11.80 -33.22
C GLU A 449 -30.17 -10.35 -33.47
N GLY A 450 -31.03 -9.83 -32.60
CA GLY A 450 -31.41 -8.42 -32.56
C GLY A 450 -32.40 -7.96 -33.62
N LYS A 451 -32.25 -6.68 -34.04
CA LYS A 451 -33.13 -6.04 -35.06
C LYS A 451 -32.30 -5.33 -36.12
N ILE A 452 -32.74 -5.43 -37.35
CA ILE A 452 -32.09 -4.79 -38.49
C ILE A 452 -33.05 -3.81 -39.15
N GLN A 453 -32.57 -2.63 -39.42
CA GLN A 453 -33.37 -1.58 -40.09
C GLN A 453 -32.74 -1.14 -41.39
N ASN A 454 -33.57 -0.61 -42.25
CA ASN A 454 -33.12 0.01 -43.49
C ASN A 454 -32.14 1.17 -43.19
N LYS A 455 -31.12 1.34 -44.03
CA LYS A 455 -30.04 2.33 -43.88
C LYS A 455 -29.04 2.08 -42.72
N ASN A 456 -29.13 0.95 -42.00
CA ASN A 456 -28.10 0.61 -41.01
C ASN A 456 -26.74 0.36 -41.69
N ASN A 457 -25.67 0.68 -40.97
CA ASN A 457 -24.31 0.28 -41.34
C ASN A 457 -24.04 -1.13 -40.83
N PHE A 458 -23.16 -1.87 -41.50
CA PHE A 458 -22.75 -3.20 -41.07
C PHE A 458 -21.26 -3.43 -41.29
N TYR A 459 -20.70 -4.34 -40.49
CA TYR A 459 -19.40 -4.97 -40.69
C TYR A 459 -19.61 -6.34 -41.36
N LEU A 460 -18.81 -6.60 -42.39
CA LEU A 460 -18.69 -7.92 -42.97
C LEU A 460 -17.63 -8.72 -42.20
N MET A 461 -18.07 -9.79 -41.58
CA MET A 461 -17.22 -10.69 -40.79
C MET A 461 -17.11 -12.04 -41.52
N ARG A 462 -15.88 -12.58 -41.62
CA ARG A 462 -15.60 -13.92 -42.12
C ARG A 462 -14.62 -14.61 -41.17
N ALA A 463 -14.95 -15.79 -40.66
CA ALA A 463 -14.16 -16.52 -39.68
C ALA A 463 -13.72 -15.62 -38.49
N GLU A 464 -14.70 -14.86 -37.89
CA GLU A 464 -14.53 -13.93 -36.80
C GLU A 464 -13.65 -12.67 -37.09
N THR A 465 -13.16 -12.54 -38.33
CA THR A 465 -12.35 -11.39 -38.71
C THR A 465 -13.19 -10.37 -39.49
N LYS A 466 -13.07 -9.08 -39.11
CA LYS A 466 -13.69 -7.96 -39.83
C LYS A 466 -12.98 -7.74 -41.17
N ILE A 467 -13.68 -7.98 -42.27
CA ILE A 467 -13.09 -7.90 -43.61
C ILE A 467 -13.40 -6.56 -44.30
N SER A 468 -14.62 -6.06 -44.13
CA SER A 468 -15.10 -4.86 -44.78
C SER A 468 -16.26 -4.23 -44.01
N GLN A 469 -16.72 -3.06 -44.46
CA GLN A 469 -17.93 -2.42 -43.95
C GLN A 469 -18.80 -1.96 -45.13
N GLY A 470 -20.10 -1.91 -44.89
CA GLY A 470 -21.07 -1.49 -45.89
C GLY A 470 -22.31 -0.88 -45.25
N LYS A 471 -23.30 -0.57 -46.11
CA LYS A 471 -24.57 0.02 -45.68
C LYS A 471 -25.72 -0.69 -46.38
N VAL A 472 -26.83 -0.89 -45.68
CA VAL A 472 -28.08 -1.38 -46.23
C VAL A 472 -28.76 -0.25 -47.01
N ILE A 473 -29.06 -0.50 -48.27
CA ILE A 473 -29.84 0.42 -49.14
C ILE A 473 -31.32 0.11 -49.03
N ASN A 474 -31.65 -1.19 -49.08
CA ASN A 474 -33.03 -1.63 -49.02
C ASN A 474 -33.14 -2.97 -48.28
N LEU A 475 -34.21 -3.15 -47.50
CA LEU A 475 -34.55 -4.35 -46.77
C LEU A 475 -35.90 -4.88 -47.24
N GLN A 476 -35.95 -6.16 -47.59
CA GLN A 476 -37.15 -6.81 -48.11
C GLN A 476 -37.47 -8.09 -47.36
N LYS A 477 -38.75 -8.38 -47.15
CA LYS A 477 -39.26 -9.64 -46.64
C LYS A 477 -40.41 -10.11 -47.54
N ASN A 478 -40.35 -11.34 -48.00
CA ASN A 478 -41.34 -11.90 -48.94
C ASN A 478 -41.56 -11.00 -50.21
N ARG A 479 -40.48 -10.42 -50.74
CA ARG A 479 -40.49 -9.50 -51.92
C ARG A 479 -41.16 -8.15 -51.65
N ALA A 480 -41.58 -7.83 -50.45
CA ALA A 480 -42.09 -6.52 -50.06
C ALA A 480 -41.04 -5.75 -49.26
N GLU A 481 -40.93 -4.43 -49.49
CA GLU A 481 -40.06 -3.58 -48.68
C GLU A 481 -40.56 -3.47 -47.25
N VAL A 482 -39.64 -3.62 -46.29
CA VAL A 482 -39.93 -3.51 -44.86
C VAL A 482 -38.98 -2.54 -44.19
N LEU A 483 -39.44 -1.90 -43.12
CA LEU A 483 -38.61 -0.95 -42.38
C LEU A 483 -37.63 -1.67 -41.43
N GLU A 484 -38.02 -2.83 -40.91
CA GLU A 484 -37.22 -3.64 -39.98
C GLU A 484 -37.42 -5.14 -40.19
N ALA A 485 -36.39 -5.93 -39.84
CA ALA A 485 -36.43 -7.38 -39.69
C ALA A 485 -35.95 -7.77 -38.28
N LYS A 486 -36.62 -8.77 -37.69
CA LYS A 486 -36.39 -9.23 -36.31
C LYS A 486 -35.70 -10.59 -36.29
N GLU A 487 -35.18 -10.95 -35.13
CA GLU A 487 -34.55 -12.24 -34.88
C GLU A 487 -35.40 -13.42 -35.37
N GLY A 488 -34.75 -14.37 -36.04
CA GLY A 488 -35.36 -15.57 -36.62
C GLY A 488 -35.98 -15.36 -38.03
N GLU A 489 -36.08 -14.14 -38.55
CA GLU A 489 -36.71 -13.84 -39.84
C GLU A 489 -35.71 -13.93 -40.98
N ASP A 490 -36.19 -14.45 -42.13
CA ASP A 490 -35.47 -14.42 -43.39
C ASP A 490 -35.74 -13.11 -44.13
N CYS A 491 -34.68 -12.47 -44.61
CA CYS A 491 -34.79 -11.20 -45.32
C CYS A 491 -33.81 -11.09 -46.50
N GLY A 492 -34.18 -10.27 -47.45
CA GLY A 492 -33.33 -9.84 -48.56
C GLY A 492 -32.77 -8.45 -48.32
N LEU A 493 -31.49 -8.26 -48.53
CA LEU A 493 -30.81 -6.97 -48.35
C LEU A 493 -30.13 -6.54 -49.65
N LEU A 494 -30.40 -5.32 -50.06
CA LEU A 494 -29.59 -4.63 -51.05
C LEU A 494 -28.53 -3.82 -50.28
N VAL A 495 -27.26 -4.13 -50.49
CA VAL A 495 -26.16 -3.54 -49.74
C VAL A 495 -25.15 -2.84 -50.66
N SER A 496 -24.53 -1.78 -50.14
CA SER A 496 -23.50 -1.02 -50.85
C SER A 496 -22.26 -0.79 -49.95
N GLY A 497 -21.16 -0.38 -50.54
CA GLY A 497 -19.97 0.09 -49.86
C GLY A 497 -19.02 -1.01 -49.35
N ALA A 498 -19.39 -2.28 -49.45
CA ALA A 498 -18.47 -3.36 -49.11
C ALA A 498 -17.33 -3.43 -50.15
N LYS A 499 -16.09 -3.13 -49.73
CA LYS A 499 -14.91 -3.19 -50.62
C LYS A 499 -14.55 -4.61 -51.06
N ARG A 500 -15.07 -5.63 -50.41
CA ARG A 500 -14.92 -7.04 -50.75
C ARG A 500 -16.27 -7.67 -50.98
N GLN A 501 -16.31 -8.62 -51.88
CA GLN A 501 -17.53 -9.36 -52.24
C GLN A 501 -18.00 -10.19 -51.04
N ILE A 502 -19.28 -10.10 -50.73
CA ILE A 502 -19.93 -10.88 -49.66
C ILE A 502 -20.14 -12.29 -50.22
N GLU A 503 -19.86 -13.29 -49.42
CA GLU A 503 -19.96 -14.72 -49.75
C GLU A 503 -21.00 -15.40 -48.85
N LYS A 504 -21.49 -16.56 -49.31
CA LYS A 504 -22.40 -17.39 -48.50
C LYS A 504 -21.67 -17.87 -47.23
N GLY A 505 -22.32 -17.73 -46.08
CA GLY A 505 -21.75 -18.05 -44.77
C GLY A 505 -21.06 -16.88 -44.09
N ASP A 506 -20.94 -15.72 -44.73
CA ASP A 506 -20.48 -14.51 -44.09
C ASP A 506 -21.49 -14.02 -43.05
N LEU A 507 -20.98 -13.35 -42.00
CA LEU A 507 -21.80 -12.72 -40.97
C LEU A 507 -21.78 -11.20 -41.13
N LEU A 508 -22.97 -10.59 -41.24
CA LEU A 508 -23.13 -9.12 -41.22
C LEU A 508 -23.53 -8.68 -39.83
N VAL A 509 -22.66 -7.90 -39.19
CA VAL A 509 -22.90 -7.31 -37.86
C VAL A 509 -23.32 -5.87 -38.01
N PHE A 510 -24.57 -5.57 -37.69
CA PHE A 510 -25.18 -4.25 -37.84
C PHE A 510 -24.92 -3.39 -36.62
N PHE A 511 -24.57 -2.13 -36.88
CA PHE A 511 -24.25 -1.19 -35.80
C PHE A 511 -24.81 0.21 -36.08
N LYS A 512 -25.03 0.95 -35.00
CA LYS A 512 -25.36 2.38 -35.03
C LYS A 512 -24.25 3.12 -34.30
N LYS A 513 -23.74 4.20 -34.90
CA LYS A 513 -22.86 5.13 -34.18
C LYS A 513 -23.71 5.92 -33.19
N ILE A 514 -23.27 5.90 -31.90
CA ILE A 514 -23.89 6.67 -30.83
C ILE A 514 -23.35 8.09 -30.85
#